data_cd2c55f92a2c45cf26fbc350bd591d47
#
_entry.id   cd2c55f92a2c45cf26fbc350bd591d47
#
_cell.length_a   1.000
_cell.length_b   1.000
_cell.length_c   1.000
_cell.angle_alpha   90.00
_cell.angle_beta   90.00
_cell.angle_gamma   90.00
#
_symmetry.space_group_name_H-M   'P 1'
#
loop_
_entity.id
_entity.type
_entity.pdbx_description
1 polymer ?
#
loop_
_entity_poly.entity_id
_entity_poly.type
_entity_poly.pdbx_seq_one_letter_code
_entity_poly.pdbx_strand_id
1 'polypeptide(L)'
;MSINLGEKLKSLRKEKNISQEKLAQYLNVSFQAVSKWENSSTYPDIELLPELARFFGITVDELLDAEQIDEKKLYEEYEARAAEIYRNGDISKALPIWQEAYHKLPNNIEVKEMLMSIYFDIDKVKYQKEIVELGTEIYNGNGGSYYKGQAIWQIARTYAACGNHEMAEKWALKTQQLNHSMEFLLMQITDDGDEMLSQFRFANYWYLNNLFYMSTKIAGCENIPGGTAYVQAVSKAVTQMYELVFPNDDMGFEDLKRMCVEHRSIAEDEIALSKNEDVIKHHLIRALQCAEKSVSVKDHDINYPLVMGWHVYDAPSDNKQVVRLLKKELAWECFNEYRDKDWFINIETKLQQLL
;
A
#
# COMPACT_ATOMS: atom_id res chain seq x y z
N MET A 1 -20.20 14.60 23.03
CA MET A 1 -19.51 14.85 24.32
C MET A 1 -19.96 16.18 24.84
N SER A 2 -20.47 16.26 26.08
CA SER A 2 -20.73 17.54 26.74
C SER A 2 -19.47 17.90 27.54
N ILE A 3 -18.85 19.04 27.22
CA ILE A 3 -17.70 19.54 27.96
C ILE A 3 -18.16 19.88 29.39
N ASN A 4 -17.61 19.20 30.39
CA ASN A 4 -17.98 19.46 31.81
C ASN A 4 -17.04 20.46 32.45
N LEU A 5 -16.80 21.59 31.76
CA LEU A 5 -15.88 22.63 32.19
C LEU A 5 -16.24 23.22 33.57
N GLY A 6 -17.53 23.32 33.90
CA GLY A 6 -17.98 23.92 35.17
C GLY A 6 -17.52 23.13 36.39
N GLU A 7 -17.71 21.81 36.39
CA GLU A 7 -17.24 20.93 37.47
C GLU A 7 -15.72 20.91 37.57
N LYS A 8 -15.04 20.89 36.42
CA LYS A 8 -13.58 20.94 36.36
C LYS A 8 -13.02 22.21 36.99
N LEU A 9 -13.55 23.37 36.59
CA LEU A 9 -13.16 24.67 37.20
C LEU A 9 -13.35 24.68 38.69
N LYS A 10 -14.50 24.18 39.15
CA LYS A 10 -14.83 24.10 40.60
C LYS A 10 -13.89 23.17 41.35
N SER A 11 -13.51 22.02 40.76
CA SER A 11 -12.54 21.10 41.34
C SER A 11 -11.16 21.73 41.47
N LEU A 12 -10.62 22.25 40.37
CA LEU A 12 -9.32 22.90 40.32
C LEU A 12 -9.21 24.09 41.30
N ARG A 13 -10.26 24.89 41.37
CA ARG A 13 -10.32 26.00 42.33
C ARG A 13 -10.27 25.52 43.77
N LYS A 14 -11.05 24.49 44.14
CA LYS A 14 -11.06 23.89 45.46
C LYS A 14 -9.71 23.27 45.83
N GLU A 15 -9.06 22.61 44.92
CA GLU A 15 -7.72 22.04 45.11
C GLU A 15 -6.69 23.12 45.45
N LYS A 16 -6.80 24.30 44.84
CA LYS A 16 -5.96 25.46 45.16
C LYS A 16 -6.43 26.23 46.41
N ASN A 17 -7.51 25.80 47.07
CA ASN A 17 -8.08 26.42 48.25
C ASN A 17 -8.37 27.92 48.08
N ILE A 18 -8.93 28.33 46.95
CA ILE A 18 -9.29 29.72 46.66
C ILE A 18 -10.82 29.90 46.53
N SER A 19 -11.29 31.13 46.82
CA SER A 19 -12.71 31.46 46.61
C SER A 19 -13.01 31.82 45.15
N GLN A 20 -14.31 31.82 44.78
CA GLN A 20 -14.75 32.29 43.46
C GLN A 20 -14.41 33.75 43.23
N GLU A 21 -14.46 34.59 44.28
CA GLU A 21 -14.07 36.01 44.23
C GLU A 21 -12.60 36.18 43.88
N LYS A 22 -11.73 35.34 44.46
CA LYS A 22 -10.29 35.40 44.19
C LYS A 22 -9.95 35.00 42.76
N LEU A 23 -10.63 33.97 42.21
CA LEU A 23 -10.50 33.58 40.83
C LEU A 23 -11.03 34.67 39.88
N ALA A 24 -12.19 35.26 40.19
CA ALA A 24 -12.78 36.37 39.47
C ALA A 24 -11.86 37.60 39.41
N GLN A 25 -11.23 37.93 40.54
CA GLN A 25 -10.27 39.03 40.63
C GLN A 25 -9.04 38.77 39.74
N TYR A 26 -8.53 37.56 39.74
CA TYR A 26 -7.37 37.21 38.90
C TYR A 26 -7.67 37.36 37.39
N LEU A 27 -8.86 36.91 36.97
CA LEU A 27 -9.32 36.94 35.59
C LEU A 27 -9.94 38.29 35.18
N ASN A 28 -9.99 39.25 36.06
CA ASN A 28 -10.65 40.56 35.88
C ASN A 28 -12.11 40.43 35.40
N VAL A 29 -12.84 39.51 35.98
CA VAL A 29 -14.27 39.25 35.69
C VAL A 29 -15.10 39.40 36.97
N SER A 30 -16.43 39.40 36.84
CA SER A 30 -17.31 39.44 37.99
C SER A 30 -17.38 38.08 38.71
N PHE A 31 -17.59 38.09 40.05
CA PHE A 31 -17.88 36.88 40.82
C PHE A 31 -19.04 36.07 40.23
N GLN A 32 -20.10 36.79 39.77
CA GLN A 32 -21.25 36.13 39.14
C GLN A 32 -20.91 35.37 37.86
N ALA A 33 -19.91 35.84 37.11
CA ALA A 33 -19.44 35.11 35.92
C ALA A 33 -18.82 33.78 36.30
N VAL A 34 -17.87 33.76 37.25
CA VAL A 34 -17.25 32.54 37.75
C VAL A 34 -18.29 31.56 38.33
N SER A 35 -19.24 32.09 39.11
CA SER A 35 -20.33 31.27 39.67
C SER A 35 -21.21 30.62 38.59
N LYS A 36 -21.52 31.35 37.49
CA LYS A 36 -22.29 30.81 36.39
C LYS A 36 -21.51 29.74 35.63
N TRP A 37 -20.19 29.91 35.43
CA TRP A 37 -19.33 28.91 34.81
C TRP A 37 -19.27 27.62 35.60
N GLU A 38 -19.02 27.72 36.94
CA GLU A 38 -18.95 26.55 37.82
C GLU A 38 -20.28 25.81 37.98
N ASN A 39 -21.40 26.47 37.73
CA ASN A 39 -22.73 25.88 37.74
C ASN A 39 -23.20 25.48 36.31
N SER A 40 -22.31 25.54 35.32
CA SER A 40 -22.58 25.20 33.93
C SER A 40 -23.73 25.98 33.28
N SER A 41 -24.05 27.17 33.84
CA SER A 41 -25.11 28.06 33.30
C SER A 41 -24.62 28.86 32.08
N THR A 42 -23.33 29.17 32.01
CA THR A 42 -22.64 29.79 30.88
C THR A 42 -21.22 29.25 30.80
N TYR A 43 -20.55 29.47 29.67
CA TYR A 43 -19.12 29.19 29.51
C TYR A 43 -18.29 30.47 29.66
N PRO A 44 -17.00 30.36 30.04
CA PRO A 44 -16.03 31.45 29.90
C PRO A 44 -15.89 31.82 28.42
N ASP A 45 -15.52 33.07 28.15
CA ASP A 45 -15.08 33.46 26.83
C ASP A 45 -13.86 32.65 26.42
N ILE A 46 -13.75 32.30 25.14
CA ILE A 46 -12.65 31.51 24.61
C ILE A 46 -11.30 32.16 24.86
N GLU A 47 -11.25 33.49 24.88
CA GLU A 47 -10.04 34.27 25.17
C GLU A 47 -9.54 34.09 26.62
N LEU A 48 -10.40 33.69 27.54
CA LEU A 48 -10.06 33.43 28.94
C LEU A 48 -9.55 32.02 29.20
N LEU A 49 -9.75 31.07 28.30
CA LEU A 49 -9.32 29.69 28.49
C LEU A 49 -7.80 29.55 28.72
N PRO A 50 -6.93 30.24 27.94
CA PRO A 50 -5.49 30.21 28.19
C PRO A 50 -5.07 30.80 29.51
N GLU A 51 -5.79 31.85 30.01
CA GLU A 51 -5.51 32.46 31.32
C GLU A 51 -5.95 31.54 32.46
N LEU A 52 -7.10 30.90 32.33
CA LEU A 52 -7.58 29.87 33.26
C LEU A 52 -6.61 28.71 33.38
N ALA A 53 -6.19 28.15 32.22
CA ALA A 53 -5.22 27.07 32.18
C ALA A 53 -3.90 27.46 32.85
N ARG A 54 -3.37 28.63 32.55
CA ARG A 54 -2.15 29.18 33.18
C ARG A 54 -2.31 29.35 34.68
N PHE A 55 -3.45 29.86 35.11
CA PHE A 55 -3.73 30.06 36.55
C PHE A 55 -3.72 28.74 37.30
N PHE A 56 -4.32 27.70 36.72
CA PHE A 56 -4.36 26.38 37.35
C PHE A 56 -3.06 25.57 37.13
N GLY A 57 -2.21 25.94 36.18
CA GLY A 57 -0.95 25.24 35.87
C GLY A 57 -1.18 23.97 35.04
N ILE A 58 -2.21 23.98 34.21
CA ILE A 58 -2.59 22.89 33.31
C ILE A 58 -2.67 23.38 31.86
N THR A 59 -2.83 22.49 30.91
CA THR A 59 -3.11 22.84 29.50
C THR A 59 -4.58 23.21 29.31
N VAL A 60 -4.90 23.87 28.18
CA VAL A 60 -6.30 24.14 27.81
C VAL A 60 -7.06 22.84 27.56
N ASP A 61 -6.41 21.84 26.99
CA ASP A 61 -6.98 20.52 26.72
C ASP A 61 -7.36 19.83 28.06
N GLU A 62 -6.47 19.85 29.06
CA GLU A 62 -6.77 19.34 30.40
C GLU A 62 -7.88 20.13 31.08
N LEU A 63 -7.96 21.45 30.84
CA LEU A 63 -9.03 22.31 31.38
C LEU A 63 -10.38 21.94 30.77
N LEU A 64 -10.40 21.63 29.46
CA LEU A 64 -11.62 21.27 28.73
C LEU A 64 -11.98 19.79 28.89
N ASP A 65 -11.18 19.04 29.65
CA ASP A 65 -11.31 17.59 29.81
C ASP A 65 -11.35 16.87 28.45
N ALA A 66 -10.57 17.42 27.50
CA ALA A 66 -10.41 16.83 26.17
C ALA A 66 -9.66 15.51 26.36
N GLU A 67 -10.33 14.39 26.07
CA GLU A 67 -9.67 13.09 26.03
C GLU A 67 -8.52 13.20 25.00
N GLN A 68 -7.29 13.03 25.48
CA GLN A 68 -6.16 12.83 24.58
C GLN A 68 -6.41 11.51 23.83
N ILE A 69 -6.86 11.64 22.59
CA ILE A 69 -6.98 10.48 21.73
C ILE A 69 -5.54 10.01 21.46
N ASP A 70 -5.19 8.83 21.95
CA ASP A 70 -3.98 8.14 21.51
C ASP A 70 -4.20 7.73 20.06
N GLU A 71 -3.83 8.62 19.12
CA GLU A 71 -4.04 8.42 17.69
C GLU A 71 -3.41 7.13 17.20
N LYS A 72 -2.26 6.76 17.75
CA LYS A 72 -1.57 5.54 17.40
C LYS A 72 -2.38 4.31 17.80
N LYS A 73 -2.85 4.27 19.04
CA LYS A 73 -3.67 3.15 19.54
C LYS A 73 -4.98 3.04 18.76
N LEU A 74 -5.61 4.17 18.49
CA LEU A 74 -6.86 4.18 17.71
C LEU A 74 -6.62 3.73 16.26
N TYR A 75 -5.50 4.11 15.63
CA TYR A 75 -5.10 3.60 14.31
C TYR A 75 -4.91 2.07 14.34
N GLU A 76 -4.17 1.55 15.32
CA GLU A 76 -3.94 0.10 15.49
C GLU A 76 -5.26 -0.68 15.66
N GLU A 77 -6.25 -0.10 16.35
CA GLU A 77 -7.59 -0.71 16.49
C GLU A 77 -8.33 -0.79 15.14
N TYR A 78 -8.27 0.25 14.31
CA TYR A 78 -8.87 0.24 12.97
C TYR A 78 -8.13 -0.72 12.02
N GLU A 79 -6.82 -0.74 12.07
CA GLU A 79 -5.99 -1.66 11.29
C GLU A 79 -6.31 -3.12 11.64
N ALA A 80 -6.40 -3.46 12.92
CA ALA A 80 -6.77 -4.81 13.36
C ALA A 80 -8.18 -5.22 12.89
N ARG A 81 -9.16 -4.31 12.91
CA ARG A 81 -10.52 -4.55 12.36
C ARG A 81 -10.50 -4.79 10.86
N ALA A 82 -9.65 -4.08 10.12
CA ALA A 82 -9.53 -4.22 8.67
C ALA A 82 -8.72 -5.46 8.26
N ALA A 83 -7.76 -5.91 9.08
CA ALA A 83 -6.87 -7.03 8.77
C ALA A 83 -7.60 -8.35 8.49
N GLU A 84 -8.72 -8.61 9.18
CA GLU A 84 -9.55 -9.80 8.91
C GLU A 84 -10.19 -9.75 7.52
N ILE A 85 -10.60 -8.56 7.10
CA ILE A 85 -11.21 -8.32 5.77
C ILE A 85 -10.16 -8.51 4.67
N TYR A 86 -8.94 -8.01 4.88
CA TYR A 86 -7.85 -8.19 3.91
C TYR A 86 -7.50 -9.66 3.70
N ARG A 87 -7.47 -10.45 4.78
CA ARG A 87 -7.25 -11.90 4.69
C ARG A 87 -8.33 -12.63 3.89
N ASN A 88 -9.55 -12.11 3.89
CA ASN A 88 -10.68 -12.66 3.13
C ASN A 88 -10.75 -12.16 1.68
N GLY A 89 -9.86 -11.26 1.27
CA GLY A 89 -9.68 -10.81 -0.13
C GLY A 89 -10.71 -9.82 -0.67
N ASP A 90 -11.66 -9.35 0.14
CA ASP A 90 -12.68 -8.38 -0.29
C ASP A 90 -12.40 -6.99 0.32
N ILE A 91 -11.44 -6.29 -0.28
CA ILE A 91 -11.00 -4.95 0.14
C ILE A 91 -12.17 -3.96 0.24
N SER A 92 -13.23 -4.13 -0.58
CA SER A 92 -14.37 -3.20 -0.57
C SER A 92 -15.08 -3.13 0.78
N LYS A 93 -15.06 -4.21 1.55
CA LYS A 93 -15.64 -4.26 2.89
C LYS A 93 -14.84 -3.51 3.95
N ALA A 94 -13.57 -3.19 3.69
CA ALA A 94 -12.75 -2.38 4.58
C ALA A 94 -13.03 -0.88 4.44
N LEU A 95 -13.66 -0.44 3.35
CA LEU A 95 -13.94 0.97 3.09
C LEU A 95 -14.72 1.66 4.23
N PRO A 96 -15.83 1.12 4.76
CA PRO A 96 -16.55 1.78 5.87
C PRO A 96 -15.70 1.93 7.13
N ILE A 97 -14.79 0.99 7.41
CA ILE A 97 -13.91 1.03 8.57
C ILE A 97 -12.94 2.22 8.46
N TRP A 98 -12.33 2.40 7.28
CA TRP A 98 -11.38 3.48 7.07
C TRP A 98 -12.04 4.84 6.89
N GLN A 99 -13.28 4.89 6.43
CA GLN A 99 -14.09 6.11 6.45
C GLN A 99 -14.42 6.54 7.88
N GLU A 100 -14.75 5.59 8.77
CA GLU A 100 -14.93 5.84 10.20
C GLU A 100 -13.64 6.32 10.86
N ALA A 101 -12.50 5.66 10.55
CA ALA A 101 -11.18 6.06 11.02
C ALA A 101 -10.84 7.50 10.59
N TYR A 102 -11.06 7.84 9.34
CA TYR A 102 -10.84 9.19 8.82
C TYR A 102 -11.71 10.25 9.50
N HIS A 103 -12.96 9.92 9.82
CA HIS A 103 -13.83 10.81 10.58
C HIS A 103 -13.32 11.08 12.02
N LYS A 104 -12.67 10.09 12.64
CA LYS A 104 -12.11 10.21 13.98
C LYS A 104 -10.71 10.83 14.00
N LEU A 105 -9.92 10.55 13.00
CA LEU A 105 -8.51 10.93 12.84
C LEU A 105 -8.27 11.67 11.51
N PRO A 106 -8.93 12.81 11.25
CA PRO A 106 -8.91 13.46 9.95
C PRO A 106 -7.53 14.03 9.56
N ASN A 107 -6.63 14.22 10.53
CA ASN A 107 -5.28 14.73 10.29
C ASN A 107 -4.21 13.63 10.30
N ASN A 108 -4.56 12.40 10.65
CA ASN A 108 -3.62 11.29 10.66
C ASN A 108 -3.26 10.86 9.23
N ILE A 109 -1.96 10.87 8.92
CA ILE A 109 -1.49 10.62 7.55
C ILE A 109 -1.64 9.17 7.13
N GLU A 110 -1.50 8.23 8.07
CA GLU A 110 -1.61 6.79 7.83
C GLU A 110 -3.05 6.44 7.47
N VAL A 111 -4.02 7.02 8.19
CA VAL A 111 -5.46 6.87 7.89
C VAL A 111 -5.80 7.45 6.51
N LYS A 112 -5.28 8.63 6.15
CA LYS A 112 -5.49 9.23 4.83
C LYS A 112 -4.93 8.35 3.72
N GLU A 113 -3.72 7.83 3.91
CA GLU A 113 -3.06 6.97 2.94
C GLU A 113 -3.83 5.67 2.75
N MET A 114 -4.23 5.01 3.85
CA MET A 114 -5.02 3.80 3.78
C MET A 114 -6.36 4.01 3.08
N LEU A 115 -7.08 5.08 3.41
CA LEU A 115 -8.36 5.39 2.77
C LEU A 115 -8.18 5.69 1.27
N MET A 116 -7.15 6.46 0.90
CA MET A 116 -6.80 6.74 -0.49
C MET A 116 -6.48 5.44 -1.26
N SER A 117 -5.69 4.55 -0.66
CA SER A 117 -5.31 3.26 -1.25
C SER A 117 -6.52 2.36 -1.48
N ILE A 118 -7.44 2.30 -0.54
CA ILE A 118 -8.68 1.52 -0.69
C ILE A 118 -9.56 2.06 -1.82
N TYR A 119 -9.74 3.38 -1.91
CA TYR A 119 -10.46 3.97 -3.04
C TYR A 119 -9.80 3.64 -4.37
N PHE A 120 -8.46 3.69 -4.42
CA PHE A 120 -7.69 3.38 -5.61
C PHE A 120 -7.85 1.91 -6.04
N ASP A 121 -7.80 0.97 -5.10
CA ASP A 121 -7.87 -0.46 -5.36
C ASP A 121 -9.28 -0.92 -5.72
N ILE A 122 -10.32 -0.31 -5.13
CA ILE A 122 -11.72 -0.62 -5.49
C ILE A 122 -12.02 -0.16 -6.91
N ASP A 123 -11.87 1.12 -7.20
CA ASP A 123 -12.14 1.71 -8.51
C ASP A 123 -11.61 3.15 -8.59
N LYS A 124 -10.41 3.31 -9.10
CA LYS A 124 -9.75 4.62 -9.20
C LYS A 124 -10.43 5.60 -10.16
N VAL A 125 -11.26 5.11 -11.10
CA VAL A 125 -12.01 5.99 -11.99
C VAL A 125 -13.23 6.56 -11.26
N LYS A 126 -13.98 5.70 -10.56
CA LYS A 126 -15.14 6.08 -9.75
C LYS A 126 -14.78 7.05 -8.63
N TYR A 127 -13.69 6.77 -7.92
CA TYR A 127 -13.23 7.53 -6.75
C TYR A 127 -12.13 8.54 -7.07
N GLN A 128 -12.04 9.00 -8.34
CA GLN A 128 -11.02 9.95 -8.77
C GLN A 128 -10.93 11.18 -7.87
N LYS A 129 -12.08 11.76 -7.51
CA LYS A 129 -12.13 12.99 -6.70
C LYS A 129 -11.52 12.76 -5.33
N GLU A 130 -11.95 11.74 -4.62
CA GLU A 130 -11.52 11.39 -3.27
C GLU A 130 -10.02 11.07 -3.23
N ILE A 131 -9.51 10.30 -4.21
CA ILE A 131 -8.10 9.96 -4.33
C ILE A 131 -7.25 11.21 -4.55
N VAL A 132 -7.69 12.12 -5.44
CA VAL A 132 -6.94 13.34 -5.74
C VAL A 132 -6.96 14.32 -4.56
N GLU A 133 -8.09 14.46 -3.86
CA GLU A 133 -8.21 15.30 -2.67
C GLU A 133 -7.30 14.79 -1.55
N LEU A 134 -7.46 13.53 -1.11
CA LEU A 134 -6.64 12.93 -0.06
C LEU A 134 -5.15 12.93 -0.42
N GLY A 135 -4.81 12.52 -1.64
CA GLY A 135 -3.42 12.49 -2.08
C GLY A 135 -2.79 13.89 -2.16
N THR A 136 -3.56 14.92 -2.53
CA THR A 136 -3.08 16.31 -2.52
C THR A 136 -2.83 16.80 -1.09
N GLU A 137 -3.69 16.44 -0.14
CA GLU A 137 -3.48 16.75 1.28
C GLU A 137 -2.23 16.05 1.82
N ILE A 138 -2.04 14.75 1.52
CA ILE A 138 -0.85 13.98 1.91
C ILE A 138 0.42 14.62 1.32
N TYR A 139 0.40 14.96 0.02
CA TYR A 139 1.56 15.54 -0.66
C TYR A 139 1.97 16.90 -0.08
N ASN A 140 1.00 17.77 0.23
CA ASN A 140 1.24 19.10 0.80
C ASN A 140 1.49 19.08 2.31
N GLY A 141 1.16 17.98 2.98
CA GLY A 141 1.35 17.81 4.42
C GLY A 141 2.80 17.57 4.82
N ASN A 142 3.01 17.43 6.14
CA ASN A 142 4.32 17.20 6.75
C ASN A 142 4.74 15.71 6.79
N GLY A 143 4.06 14.84 6.04
CA GLY A 143 4.41 13.43 5.93
C GLY A 143 5.77 13.22 5.27
N GLY A 144 6.45 12.12 5.64
CA GLY A 144 7.72 11.74 5.05
C GLY A 144 7.63 11.46 3.55
N SER A 145 8.79 11.27 2.92
CA SER A 145 8.92 11.02 1.47
C SER A 145 8.10 9.80 1.00
N TYR A 146 7.94 8.79 1.84
CA TYR A 146 7.14 7.60 1.56
C TYR A 146 5.68 7.98 1.20
N TYR A 147 4.98 8.69 2.11
CA TYR A 147 3.58 9.06 1.89
C TYR A 147 3.40 9.99 0.68
N LYS A 148 4.34 10.92 0.49
CA LYS A 148 4.35 11.81 -0.69
C LYS A 148 4.54 11.02 -1.98
N GLY A 149 5.41 10.02 -1.97
CA GLY A 149 5.63 9.12 -3.09
C GLY A 149 4.38 8.32 -3.44
N GLN A 150 3.71 7.74 -2.44
CA GLN A 150 2.44 7.00 -2.61
C GLN A 150 1.34 7.91 -3.20
N ALA A 151 1.21 9.12 -2.67
CA ALA A 151 0.24 10.09 -3.19
C ALA A 151 0.49 10.44 -4.67
N ILE A 152 1.74 10.75 -5.04
CA ILE A 152 2.11 11.02 -6.44
C ILE A 152 1.75 9.85 -7.33
N TRP A 153 2.13 8.64 -6.93
CA TRP A 153 1.94 7.42 -7.71
C TRP A 153 0.45 7.12 -7.94
N GLN A 154 -0.37 7.19 -6.89
CA GLN A 154 -1.80 6.91 -6.99
C GLN A 154 -2.53 7.98 -7.79
N ILE A 155 -2.25 9.27 -7.56
CA ILE A 155 -2.87 10.37 -8.30
C ILE A 155 -2.53 10.29 -9.80
N ALA A 156 -1.25 10.09 -10.13
CA ALA A 156 -0.82 10.00 -11.53
C ALA A 156 -1.53 8.86 -12.26
N ARG A 157 -1.60 7.67 -11.65
CA ARG A 157 -2.31 6.52 -12.22
C ARG A 157 -3.82 6.70 -12.30
N THR A 158 -4.40 7.42 -11.35
CA THR A 158 -5.83 7.76 -11.37
C THR A 158 -6.15 8.67 -12.56
N TYR A 159 -5.38 9.74 -12.76
CA TYR A 159 -5.56 10.62 -13.91
C TYR A 159 -5.35 9.87 -15.24
N ALA A 160 -4.34 9.02 -15.33
CA ALA A 160 -4.10 8.21 -16.52
C ALA A 160 -5.28 7.27 -16.83
N ALA A 161 -5.84 6.60 -15.81
CA ALA A 161 -7.01 5.74 -15.96
C ALA A 161 -8.28 6.50 -16.39
N CYS A 162 -8.39 7.78 -16.02
CA CYS A 162 -9.48 8.66 -16.43
C CYS A 162 -9.22 9.34 -17.80
N GLY A 163 -8.14 8.99 -18.50
CA GLY A 163 -7.77 9.58 -19.81
C GLY A 163 -7.15 10.97 -19.74
N ASN A 164 -6.89 11.50 -18.56
CA ASN A 164 -6.22 12.81 -18.39
C ASN A 164 -4.70 12.66 -18.30
N HIS A 165 -4.07 12.39 -19.45
CA HIS A 165 -2.63 12.14 -19.53
C HIS A 165 -1.78 13.36 -19.14
N GLU A 166 -2.24 14.58 -19.41
CA GLU A 166 -1.53 15.83 -19.03
C GLU A 166 -1.37 15.92 -17.51
N MET A 167 -2.46 15.71 -16.77
CA MET A 167 -2.40 15.74 -15.30
C MET A 167 -1.64 14.55 -14.73
N ALA A 168 -1.73 13.40 -15.36
CA ALA A 168 -0.95 12.22 -14.98
C ALA A 168 0.56 12.48 -15.07
N GLU A 169 1.02 13.03 -16.19
CA GLU A 169 2.41 13.42 -16.40
C GLU A 169 2.86 14.50 -15.42
N LYS A 170 2.06 15.55 -15.24
CA LYS A 170 2.35 16.63 -14.30
C LYS A 170 2.56 16.12 -12.86
N TRP A 171 1.82 15.11 -12.43
CA TRP A 171 2.02 14.49 -11.13
C TRP A 171 3.24 13.56 -11.12
N ALA A 172 3.44 12.75 -12.15
CA ALA A 172 4.59 11.86 -12.25
C ALA A 172 5.93 12.61 -12.21
N LEU A 173 6.01 13.80 -12.84
CA LEU A 173 7.20 14.66 -12.83
C LEU A 173 7.58 15.23 -11.44
N LYS A 174 6.73 15.07 -10.42
CA LYS A 174 7.06 15.43 -9.04
C LYS A 174 7.88 14.34 -8.33
N THR A 175 8.00 13.16 -8.92
CA THR A 175 8.79 12.05 -8.36
C THR A 175 10.27 12.30 -8.58
N GLN A 176 11.10 11.84 -7.64
CA GLN A 176 12.56 11.86 -7.81
C GLN A 176 12.97 10.90 -8.94
N GLN A 177 14.03 11.23 -9.64
CA GLN A 177 14.61 10.32 -10.62
C GLN A 177 15.20 9.10 -9.93
N LEU A 178 15.22 7.96 -10.62
CA LEU A 178 15.66 6.67 -10.09
C LEU A 178 17.07 6.70 -9.48
N ASN A 179 17.99 7.42 -10.13
CA ASN A 179 19.39 7.57 -9.67
C ASN A 179 19.54 8.50 -8.44
N HIS A 180 18.46 9.11 -7.96
CA HIS A 180 18.42 9.92 -6.75
C HIS A 180 17.50 9.30 -5.68
N SER A 181 17.24 7.99 -5.77
CA SER A 181 16.47 7.30 -4.73
C SER A 181 17.25 7.28 -3.41
N MET A 182 16.50 7.21 -2.30
CA MET A 182 17.07 7.16 -0.95
C MET A 182 18.03 5.96 -0.81
N GLU A 183 17.61 4.80 -1.29
CA GLU A 183 18.38 3.55 -1.19
C GLU A 183 19.71 3.67 -1.93
N PHE A 184 19.71 4.24 -3.12
CA PHE A 184 20.93 4.45 -3.90
C PHE A 184 21.88 5.44 -3.24
N LEU A 185 21.34 6.50 -2.61
CA LEU A 185 22.14 7.47 -1.88
C LEU A 185 22.72 6.87 -0.59
N LEU A 186 21.92 6.12 0.16
CA LEU A 186 22.37 5.45 1.39
C LEU A 186 23.53 4.50 1.11
N MET A 187 23.46 3.71 0.03
CA MET A 187 24.59 2.86 -0.38
C MET A 187 25.89 3.63 -0.67
N GLN A 188 25.81 4.90 -1.07
CA GLN A 188 27.00 5.71 -1.39
C GLN A 188 27.61 6.41 -0.18
N ILE A 189 26.84 6.66 0.88
CA ILE A 189 27.26 7.47 2.03
C ILE A 189 27.52 6.65 3.30
N THR A 190 27.08 5.39 3.36
CA THR A 190 27.31 4.52 4.52
C THR A 190 28.68 3.84 4.42
N ASP A 191 29.39 3.83 5.54
CA ASP A 191 30.63 3.05 5.70
C ASP A 191 30.38 1.69 6.37
N ASP A 192 29.13 1.42 6.78
CA ASP A 192 28.72 0.14 7.37
C ASP A 192 28.39 -0.86 6.23
N GLY A 193 29.19 -1.92 6.16
CA GLY A 193 29.06 -2.94 5.12
C GLY A 193 27.76 -3.75 5.22
N ASP A 194 27.23 -3.97 6.42
CA ASP A 194 25.97 -4.72 6.62
C ASP A 194 24.78 -3.84 6.22
N GLU A 195 24.79 -2.56 6.58
CA GLU A 195 23.79 -1.60 6.14
C GLU A 195 23.80 -1.42 4.62
N MET A 196 24.98 -1.23 4.02
CA MET A 196 25.14 -1.13 2.56
C MET A 196 24.56 -2.36 1.85
N LEU A 197 24.87 -3.55 2.34
CA LEU A 197 24.38 -4.79 1.76
C LEU A 197 22.85 -4.95 1.91
N SER A 198 22.30 -4.53 3.03
CA SER A 198 20.88 -4.51 3.28
C SER A 198 20.15 -3.60 2.29
N GLN A 199 20.59 -2.36 2.13
CA GLN A 199 20.02 -1.40 1.17
C GLN A 199 20.16 -1.89 -0.28
N PHE A 200 21.32 -2.45 -0.64
CA PHE A 200 21.55 -3.04 -1.96
C PHE A 200 20.55 -4.16 -2.29
N ARG A 201 20.33 -5.09 -1.37
CA ARG A 201 19.41 -6.23 -1.57
C ARG A 201 17.96 -5.80 -1.64
N PHE A 202 17.57 -4.84 -0.79
CA PHE A 202 16.22 -4.26 -0.82
C PHE A 202 15.96 -3.55 -2.16
N ALA A 203 16.89 -2.70 -2.61
CA ALA A 203 16.78 -1.99 -3.88
C ALA A 203 16.69 -2.96 -5.07
N ASN A 204 17.51 -4.02 -5.09
CA ASN A 204 17.50 -5.03 -6.16
C ASN A 204 16.17 -5.75 -6.27
N TYR A 205 15.53 -6.10 -5.17
CA TYR A 205 14.21 -6.72 -5.20
C TYR A 205 13.18 -5.81 -5.88
N TRP A 206 13.15 -4.53 -5.51
CA TRP A 206 12.24 -3.56 -6.12
C TRP A 206 12.56 -3.27 -7.58
N TYR A 207 13.84 -3.21 -7.96
CA TYR A 207 14.22 -3.03 -9.36
C TYR A 207 13.81 -4.23 -10.20
N LEU A 208 13.99 -5.44 -9.71
CA LEU A 208 13.56 -6.67 -10.39
C LEU A 208 12.05 -6.69 -10.60
N ASN A 209 11.27 -6.35 -9.57
CA ASN A 209 9.82 -6.22 -9.67
C ASN A 209 9.38 -5.16 -10.69
N ASN A 210 10.07 -4.01 -10.72
CA ASN A 210 9.77 -2.96 -11.69
C ASN A 210 10.10 -3.37 -13.12
N LEU A 211 11.21 -4.07 -13.34
CA LEU A 211 11.54 -4.61 -14.67
C LEU A 211 10.45 -5.55 -15.15
N PHE A 212 9.96 -6.43 -14.29
CA PHE A 212 8.85 -7.32 -14.60
C PHE A 212 7.58 -6.54 -14.96
N TYR A 213 7.17 -5.58 -14.12
CA TYR A 213 6.01 -4.75 -14.39
C TYR A 213 6.12 -4.01 -15.73
N MET A 214 7.31 -3.51 -16.07
CA MET A 214 7.56 -2.82 -17.33
C MET A 214 7.51 -3.78 -18.53
N SER A 215 7.99 -5.03 -18.40
CA SER A 215 7.87 -6.04 -19.45
C SER A 215 6.42 -6.33 -19.83
N THR A 216 5.54 -6.50 -18.81
CA THR A 216 4.12 -6.71 -19.05
C THR A 216 3.43 -5.50 -19.67
N LYS A 217 3.86 -4.28 -19.32
CA LYS A 217 3.35 -3.04 -19.93
C LYS A 217 3.77 -2.93 -21.39
N ILE A 218 5.02 -3.26 -21.70
CA ILE A 218 5.53 -3.29 -23.06
C ILE A 218 4.75 -4.32 -23.90
N ALA A 219 4.49 -5.50 -23.36
CA ALA A 219 3.71 -6.53 -24.03
C ALA A 219 2.28 -6.09 -24.41
N GLY A 220 1.68 -5.21 -23.60
CA GLY A 220 0.35 -4.67 -23.84
C GLY A 220 0.29 -3.43 -24.75
N CYS A 221 1.42 -2.93 -25.24
CA CYS A 221 1.44 -1.76 -26.11
C CYS A 221 1.27 -2.14 -27.58
N GLU A 222 0.41 -1.43 -28.31
CA GLU A 222 0.35 -1.49 -29.76
C GLU A 222 1.54 -0.75 -30.39
N ASN A 223 2.06 -1.22 -31.53
CA ASN A 223 3.10 -0.53 -32.31
C ASN A 223 4.49 -0.38 -31.63
N ILE A 224 4.95 -1.39 -30.91
CA ILE A 224 6.31 -1.41 -30.39
C ILE A 224 7.33 -1.61 -31.54
N PRO A 225 8.42 -0.82 -31.58
CA PRO A 225 9.53 -1.11 -32.49
C PRO A 225 10.10 -2.52 -32.25
N GLY A 226 10.13 -3.36 -33.28
CA GLY A 226 10.53 -4.77 -33.19
C GLY A 226 9.38 -5.74 -32.90
N GLY A 227 8.17 -5.25 -32.58
CA GLY A 227 6.97 -6.07 -32.45
C GLY A 227 7.10 -7.21 -31.43
N THR A 228 6.40 -8.31 -31.66
CA THR A 228 6.38 -9.49 -30.80
C THR A 228 7.77 -10.07 -30.50
N ALA A 229 8.70 -10.03 -31.47
CA ALA A 229 10.06 -10.52 -31.26
C ALA A 229 10.82 -9.73 -30.18
N TYR A 230 10.64 -8.39 -30.12
CA TYR A 230 11.24 -7.56 -29.08
C TYR A 230 10.60 -7.84 -27.72
N VAL A 231 9.26 -7.93 -27.66
CA VAL A 231 8.52 -8.28 -26.44
C VAL A 231 9.01 -9.60 -25.87
N GLN A 232 9.06 -10.64 -26.70
CA GLN A 232 9.56 -11.96 -26.28
C GLN A 232 10.99 -11.91 -25.76
N ALA A 233 11.88 -11.15 -26.41
CA ALA A 233 13.27 -11.00 -25.95
C ALA A 233 13.34 -10.34 -24.56
N VAL A 234 12.51 -9.33 -24.29
CA VAL A 234 12.42 -8.69 -22.98
C VAL A 234 11.90 -9.68 -21.93
N SER A 235 10.81 -10.38 -22.20
CA SER A 235 10.25 -11.39 -21.30
C SER A 235 11.25 -12.52 -20.99
N LYS A 236 11.97 -13.01 -21.99
CA LYS A 236 13.06 -14.00 -21.80
C LYS A 236 14.18 -13.46 -20.91
N ALA A 237 14.60 -12.20 -21.10
CA ALA A 237 15.64 -11.60 -20.26
C ALA A 237 15.17 -11.45 -18.81
N VAL A 238 13.94 -11.00 -18.59
CA VAL A 238 13.38 -10.84 -17.23
C VAL A 238 13.24 -12.18 -16.51
N THR A 239 12.69 -13.21 -17.20
CA THR A 239 12.58 -14.56 -16.61
C THR A 239 13.94 -15.15 -16.24
N GLN A 240 14.96 -14.98 -17.10
CA GLN A 240 16.33 -15.41 -16.81
C GLN A 240 16.93 -14.68 -15.60
N MET A 241 16.67 -13.39 -15.44
CA MET A 241 17.10 -12.64 -14.24
C MET A 241 16.44 -13.19 -12.98
N TYR A 242 15.14 -13.48 -13.01
CA TYR A 242 14.45 -14.09 -11.86
C TYR A 242 15.02 -15.48 -11.54
N GLU A 243 15.26 -16.33 -12.53
CA GLU A 243 15.85 -17.65 -12.33
C GLU A 243 17.28 -17.58 -11.76
N LEU A 244 18.04 -16.56 -12.15
CA LEU A 244 19.38 -16.32 -11.59
C LEU A 244 19.32 -15.86 -10.13
N VAL A 245 18.36 -14.98 -9.79
CA VAL A 245 18.20 -14.46 -8.44
C VAL A 245 17.59 -15.51 -7.51
N PHE A 246 16.67 -16.34 -8.01
CA PHE A 246 15.93 -17.37 -7.28
C PHE A 246 16.16 -18.77 -7.88
N PRO A 247 17.37 -19.33 -7.78
CA PRO A 247 17.74 -20.56 -8.50
C PRO A 247 16.91 -21.79 -8.12
N ASN A 248 16.25 -21.77 -6.97
CA ASN A 248 15.36 -22.84 -6.50
C ASN A 248 13.87 -22.49 -6.63
N ASP A 249 13.54 -21.42 -7.35
CA ASP A 249 12.18 -20.83 -7.39
C ASP A 249 11.58 -20.59 -6.00
N ASP A 250 12.41 -20.20 -5.04
CA ASP A 250 11.99 -19.88 -3.67
C ASP A 250 11.50 -18.43 -3.63
N MET A 251 10.35 -18.23 -4.26
CA MET A 251 9.72 -16.95 -4.52
C MET A 251 8.39 -16.86 -3.76
N GLY A 252 7.91 -15.63 -3.56
CA GLY A 252 6.58 -15.38 -3.04
C GLY A 252 5.48 -15.74 -4.04
N PHE A 253 4.24 -15.80 -3.53
CA PHE A 253 3.07 -16.14 -4.35
C PHE A 253 2.93 -15.22 -5.58
N GLU A 254 3.07 -13.92 -5.39
CA GLU A 254 2.94 -12.96 -6.49
C GLU A 254 4.07 -13.08 -7.52
N ASP A 255 5.28 -13.39 -7.10
CA ASP A 255 6.41 -13.62 -8.02
C ASP A 255 6.22 -14.91 -8.81
N LEU A 256 5.77 -15.99 -8.17
CA LEU A 256 5.42 -17.24 -8.85
C LEU A 256 4.28 -17.04 -9.85
N LYS A 257 3.27 -16.25 -9.52
CA LYS A 257 2.17 -15.89 -10.43
C LYS A 257 2.68 -15.11 -11.64
N ARG A 258 3.55 -14.13 -11.43
CA ARG A 258 4.19 -13.35 -12.50
C ARG A 258 5.01 -14.23 -13.41
N MET A 259 5.88 -15.07 -12.86
CA MET A 259 6.71 -16.00 -13.62
C MET A 259 5.85 -17.00 -14.41
N CYS A 260 4.75 -17.49 -13.86
CA CYS A 260 3.80 -18.33 -14.57
C CYS A 260 3.24 -17.63 -15.82
N VAL A 261 2.80 -16.37 -15.67
CA VAL A 261 2.26 -15.57 -16.78
C VAL A 261 3.32 -15.28 -17.84
N GLU A 262 4.54 -14.91 -17.45
CA GLU A 262 5.61 -14.62 -18.41
C GLU A 262 6.03 -15.85 -19.22
N HIS A 263 6.21 -16.98 -18.55
CA HIS A 263 6.54 -18.22 -19.28
C HIS A 263 5.43 -18.62 -20.25
N ARG A 264 4.17 -18.48 -19.87
CA ARG A 264 3.04 -18.73 -20.78
C ARG A 264 3.06 -17.71 -21.95
N SER A 265 3.32 -16.42 -21.68
CA SER A 265 3.40 -15.38 -22.72
C SER A 265 4.53 -15.63 -23.72
N ILE A 266 5.72 -16.04 -23.23
CA ILE A 266 6.83 -16.41 -24.11
C ILE A 266 6.46 -17.59 -25.03
N ALA A 267 5.71 -18.58 -24.51
CA ALA A 267 5.24 -19.70 -25.33
C ALA A 267 4.23 -19.24 -26.39
N GLU A 268 3.33 -18.31 -26.07
CA GLU A 268 2.38 -17.71 -27.00
C GLU A 268 3.10 -16.91 -28.10
N ASP A 269 4.06 -16.07 -27.73
CA ASP A 269 4.88 -15.33 -28.69
C ASP A 269 5.67 -16.25 -29.61
N GLU A 270 6.19 -17.36 -29.09
CA GLU A 270 6.93 -18.36 -29.89
C GLU A 270 6.03 -19.03 -30.93
N ILE A 271 4.76 -19.28 -30.60
CA ILE A 271 3.77 -19.78 -31.57
C ILE A 271 3.58 -18.79 -32.72
N ALA A 272 3.53 -17.49 -32.40
CA ALA A 272 3.36 -16.45 -33.42
C ALA A 272 4.63 -16.23 -34.28
N LEU A 273 5.82 -16.43 -33.70
CA LEU A 273 7.10 -16.09 -34.33
C LEU A 273 7.70 -17.25 -35.13
N SER A 274 7.94 -18.39 -34.50
CA SER A 274 8.74 -19.46 -35.10
C SER A 274 8.14 -20.86 -35.02
N LYS A 275 7.14 -21.04 -34.12
CA LYS A 275 6.50 -22.32 -33.81
C LYS A 275 7.50 -23.40 -33.33
N ASN A 276 8.59 -23.01 -32.67
CA ASN A 276 9.55 -23.95 -32.12
C ASN A 276 8.93 -24.71 -30.94
N GLU A 277 8.53 -25.96 -31.18
CA GLU A 277 7.81 -26.79 -30.20
C GLU A 277 8.62 -27.03 -28.93
N ASP A 278 9.94 -27.15 -28.99
CA ASP A 278 10.79 -27.39 -27.82
C ASP A 278 10.79 -26.15 -26.90
N VAL A 279 10.83 -24.95 -27.47
CA VAL A 279 10.75 -23.68 -26.71
C VAL A 279 9.37 -23.52 -26.10
N ILE A 280 8.31 -23.75 -26.87
CA ILE A 280 6.92 -23.68 -26.40
C ILE A 280 6.71 -24.63 -25.21
N LYS A 281 7.09 -25.89 -25.39
CA LYS A 281 7.02 -26.95 -24.39
C LYS A 281 7.79 -26.57 -23.10
N HIS A 282 9.04 -26.09 -23.27
CA HIS A 282 9.88 -25.67 -22.15
C HIS A 282 9.17 -24.62 -21.30
N HIS A 283 8.70 -23.54 -21.91
CA HIS A 283 8.09 -22.44 -21.18
C HIS A 283 6.73 -22.82 -20.58
N LEU A 284 5.91 -23.65 -21.23
CA LEU A 284 4.66 -24.12 -20.64
C LEU A 284 4.90 -25.07 -19.45
N ILE A 285 5.95 -25.88 -19.46
CA ILE A 285 6.36 -26.69 -18.31
C ILE A 285 6.83 -25.79 -17.17
N ARG A 286 7.59 -24.74 -17.45
CA ARG A 286 8.02 -23.76 -16.44
C ARG A 286 6.81 -23.03 -15.83
N ALA A 287 5.85 -22.60 -16.64
CA ALA A 287 4.60 -22.01 -16.16
C ALA A 287 3.84 -22.95 -15.21
N LEU A 288 3.74 -24.24 -15.57
CA LEU A 288 3.14 -25.26 -14.71
C LEU A 288 3.89 -25.40 -13.38
N GLN A 289 5.23 -25.45 -13.38
CA GLN A 289 6.04 -25.55 -12.17
C GLN A 289 5.81 -24.37 -11.20
N CYS A 290 5.73 -23.16 -11.74
CA CYS A 290 5.37 -21.96 -10.95
C CYS A 290 3.95 -22.09 -10.36
N ALA A 291 2.99 -22.56 -11.14
CA ALA A 291 1.63 -22.80 -10.65
C ALA A 291 1.56 -23.89 -9.57
N GLU A 292 2.29 -25.00 -9.72
CA GLU A 292 2.41 -26.05 -8.72
C GLU A 292 2.99 -25.53 -7.41
N LYS A 293 4.08 -24.77 -7.48
CA LYS A 293 4.72 -24.17 -6.28
C LYS A 293 3.82 -23.15 -5.59
N SER A 294 3.06 -22.36 -6.34
CA SER A 294 2.19 -21.33 -5.78
C SER A 294 1.12 -21.88 -4.83
N VAL A 295 0.71 -23.16 -5.01
CA VAL A 295 -0.29 -23.81 -4.16
C VAL A 295 0.26 -24.10 -2.76
N SER A 296 1.57 -24.27 -2.61
CA SER A 296 2.25 -24.66 -1.37
C SER A 296 3.12 -23.58 -0.74
N VAL A 297 3.09 -22.35 -1.24
CA VAL A 297 3.85 -21.23 -0.67
C VAL A 297 3.42 -21.01 0.78
N LYS A 298 4.42 -20.86 1.66
CA LYS A 298 4.25 -20.52 3.07
C LYS A 298 5.06 -19.27 3.38
N ASP A 299 4.78 -18.65 4.50
CA ASP A 299 5.60 -17.58 5.03
C ASP A 299 7.05 -18.01 5.17
N HIS A 300 7.95 -17.25 4.63
CA HIS A 300 9.38 -17.48 4.76
C HIS A 300 10.17 -16.21 4.46
N ASP A 301 11.42 -16.18 4.92
CA ASP A 301 12.36 -15.12 4.59
C ASP A 301 13.15 -15.46 3.33
N ILE A 302 13.24 -14.50 2.42
CA ILE A 302 14.09 -14.62 1.23
C ILE A 302 15.53 -14.29 1.63
N ASN A 303 16.45 -15.24 1.42
CA ASN A 303 17.88 -15.15 1.78
C ASN A 303 18.80 -15.53 0.62
N TYR A 304 18.73 -14.80 -0.50
CA TYR A 304 19.66 -14.96 -1.61
C TYR A 304 20.70 -13.84 -1.66
N PRO A 305 21.87 -14.03 -2.28
CA PRO A 305 22.91 -13.02 -2.32
C PRO A 305 22.46 -11.65 -2.83
N LEU A 306 21.57 -11.63 -3.81
CA LEU A 306 21.06 -10.39 -4.42
C LEU A 306 19.78 -9.85 -3.76
N VAL A 307 19.06 -10.68 -2.99
CA VAL A 307 17.82 -10.31 -2.30
C VAL A 307 17.81 -11.00 -0.94
N MET A 308 17.77 -10.23 0.15
CA MET A 308 17.79 -10.77 1.51
C MET A 308 16.94 -9.90 2.45
N GLY A 309 16.47 -10.56 3.53
CA GLY A 309 15.73 -9.86 4.59
C GLY A 309 14.31 -9.47 4.20
N TRP A 310 13.79 -10.01 3.11
CA TRP A 310 12.41 -9.83 2.71
C TRP A 310 11.57 -10.99 3.23
N HIS A 311 10.55 -10.67 4.02
CA HIS A 311 9.60 -11.67 4.48
C HIS A 311 8.49 -11.83 3.43
N VAL A 312 8.31 -13.06 2.98
CA VAL A 312 7.19 -13.42 2.10
C VAL A 312 6.01 -13.82 2.97
N TYR A 313 4.93 -13.07 2.84
CA TYR A 313 3.69 -13.39 3.53
C TYR A 313 2.94 -14.53 2.84
N ASP A 314 2.10 -15.22 3.60
CA ASP A 314 1.26 -16.31 3.13
C ASP A 314 0.56 -16.01 1.80
N ALA A 315 0.41 -17.06 1.01
CA ALA A 315 -0.44 -17.02 -0.17
C ALA A 315 -1.86 -16.55 0.21
N PRO A 316 -2.55 -15.83 -0.69
CA PRO A 316 -3.92 -15.44 -0.46
C PRO A 316 -4.79 -16.66 -0.15
N SER A 317 -5.93 -16.45 0.51
CA SER A 317 -6.89 -17.51 0.88
C SER A 317 -7.25 -18.45 -0.28
N ASP A 318 -7.09 -17.97 -1.50
CA ASP A 318 -7.19 -18.74 -2.75
C ASP A 318 -5.82 -19.02 -3.37
N ASN A 319 -5.07 -19.95 -2.79
CA ASN A 319 -3.75 -20.36 -3.30
C ASN A 319 -3.80 -21.09 -4.66
N LYS A 320 -5.00 -21.43 -5.17
CA LYS A 320 -5.20 -22.05 -6.48
C LYS A 320 -5.44 -21.04 -7.62
N GLN A 321 -5.36 -19.75 -7.33
CA GLN A 321 -5.60 -18.71 -8.32
C GLN A 321 -4.70 -18.82 -9.55
N VAL A 322 -3.40 -19.11 -9.35
CA VAL A 322 -2.43 -19.25 -10.45
C VAL A 322 -2.74 -20.46 -11.31
N VAL A 323 -3.13 -21.58 -10.68
CA VAL A 323 -3.54 -22.81 -11.39
C VAL A 323 -4.77 -22.55 -12.28
N ARG A 324 -5.79 -21.87 -11.74
CA ARG A 324 -6.98 -21.53 -12.52
C ARG A 324 -6.68 -20.56 -13.65
N LEU A 325 -5.81 -19.58 -13.40
CA LEU A 325 -5.38 -18.62 -14.42
C LEU A 325 -4.70 -19.35 -15.58
N LEU A 326 -3.67 -20.13 -15.29
CA LEU A 326 -2.94 -20.89 -16.34
C LEU A 326 -3.88 -21.82 -17.10
N LYS A 327 -4.75 -22.56 -16.42
CA LYS A 327 -5.72 -23.45 -17.08
C LYS A 327 -6.65 -22.69 -18.01
N LYS A 328 -7.15 -21.52 -17.60
CA LYS A 328 -8.01 -20.67 -18.43
C LYS A 328 -7.28 -20.17 -19.66
N GLU A 329 -6.02 -19.76 -19.52
CA GLU A 329 -5.21 -19.21 -20.62
C GLU A 329 -4.75 -20.29 -21.62
N LEU A 330 -4.47 -21.51 -21.17
CA LEU A 330 -4.19 -22.63 -22.05
C LEU A 330 -5.41 -23.07 -22.90
N ALA A 331 -6.61 -22.60 -22.56
CA ALA A 331 -7.80 -22.80 -23.39
C ALA A 331 -7.86 -21.86 -24.61
N TRP A 332 -6.93 -20.91 -24.77
CA TRP A 332 -6.90 -20.00 -25.92
C TRP A 332 -6.60 -20.72 -27.23
N GLU A 333 -7.11 -20.14 -28.33
CA GLU A 333 -7.04 -20.75 -29.67
C GLU A 333 -5.61 -20.97 -30.17
N CYS A 334 -4.66 -20.13 -29.77
CA CYS A 334 -3.24 -20.26 -30.19
C CYS A 334 -2.63 -21.60 -29.75
N PHE A 335 -3.14 -22.25 -28.73
CA PHE A 335 -2.65 -23.54 -28.24
C PHE A 335 -3.36 -24.75 -28.88
N ASN A 336 -4.35 -24.57 -29.75
CA ASN A 336 -5.12 -25.68 -30.36
C ASN A 336 -4.27 -26.71 -31.07
N GLU A 337 -3.18 -26.28 -31.77
CA GLU A 337 -2.28 -27.18 -32.49
C GLU A 337 -1.52 -28.17 -31.58
N TYR A 338 -1.48 -27.89 -30.26
CA TYR A 338 -0.69 -28.66 -29.28
C TYR A 338 -1.55 -29.54 -28.36
N ARG A 339 -2.89 -29.42 -28.41
CA ARG A 339 -3.80 -30.11 -27.47
C ARG A 339 -3.70 -31.64 -27.52
N ASP A 340 -3.37 -32.21 -28.69
CA ASP A 340 -3.23 -33.65 -28.88
C ASP A 340 -1.80 -34.16 -28.59
N LYS A 341 -0.89 -33.28 -28.18
CA LYS A 341 0.48 -33.67 -27.81
C LYS A 341 0.52 -34.22 -26.38
N ASP A 342 1.18 -35.36 -26.19
CA ASP A 342 1.30 -36.00 -24.86
C ASP A 342 1.80 -35.05 -23.76
N TRP A 343 2.76 -34.20 -24.08
CA TRP A 343 3.29 -33.24 -23.12
C TRP A 343 2.29 -32.16 -22.74
N PHE A 344 1.42 -31.74 -23.65
CA PHE A 344 0.37 -30.75 -23.37
C PHE A 344 -0.75 -31.38 -22.56
N ILE A 345 -1.20 -32.58 -22.91
CA ILE A 345 -2.17 -33.37 -22.15
C ILE A 345 -1.69 -33.58 -20.72
N ASN A 346 -0.39 -33.86 -20.52
CA ASN A 346 0.19 -34.00 -19.18
C ASN A 346 0.10 -32.70 -18.38
N ILE A 347 0.35 -31.54 -18.99
CA ILE A 347 0.19 -30.22 -18.32
C ILE A 347 -1.26 -30.01 -17.89
N GLU A 348 -2.23 -30.22 -18.79
CA GLU A 348 -3.65 -30.06 -18.46
C GLU A 348 -4.11 -31.02 -17.36
N THR A 349 -3.63 -32.27 -17.41
CA THR A 349 -3.95 -33.29 -16.39
C THR A 349 -3.44 -32.86 -15.01
N LYS A 350 -2.20 -32.39 -14.92
CA LYS A 350 -1.62 -31.90 -13.67
C LYS A 350 -2.37 -30.67 -13.13
N LEU A 351 -2.70 -29.71 -14.00
CA LEU A 351 -3.51 -28.54 -13.59
C LEU A 351 -4.88 -28.96 -13.06
N GLN A 352 -5.49 -30.01 -13.66
CA GLN A 352 -6.76 -30.53 -13.17
C GLN A 352 -6.63 -31.21 -11.78
N GLN A 353 -5.51 -31.88 -11.52
CA GLN A 353 -5.24 -32.52 -10.22
C GLN A 353 -4.99 -31.51 -9.08
N LEU A 354 -4.47 -30.33 -9.42
CA LEU A 354 -4.21 -29.24 -8.47
C LEU A 354 -5.47 -28.44 -8.09
N LEU A 355 -6.54 -28.51 -8.88
CA LEU A 355 -7.83 -27.85 -8.62
C LEU A 355 -8.73 -28.65 -7.70
#